data_90cac59594c93e64ba1b779782048f21
#
_entry.id   90cac59594c93e64ba1b779782048f21
#
_cell.length_a   1.000
_cell.length_b   1.000
_cell.length_c   1.000
_cell.angle_alpha   90.00
_cell.angle_beta   90.00
_cell.angle_gamma   90.00
#
_symmetry.space_group_name_H-M   'P 1'
#
loop_
_entity.id
_entity.type
_entity.pdbx_description
1 polymer ?
#
loop_
_entity_poly.entity_id
_entity_poly.type
_entity_poly.pdbx_seq_one_letter_code
_entity_poly.pdbx_strand_id
1 'polypeptide(L)'
;DKLTNESEITVLTTEEEVVDALSEGDKGTVIVDETVFYATMGGQEGDKGVIKTSEGEFTVETTIKLKGGKIGHVGTMTKGMMKVGDTATMEVSPAYRADTCKNHSATHLLQKALRTVLGDHVEQKGSYVDPDRLRFDFTHFQSMTKEEIAKVEDIVNEKIAEAIPVVTDVMTIEEAKKTGAMALFGEKYGEKVRVVAMGDF
;
A
#
# COMPACT_ATOMS: atom_id res chain seq x y z
N ASP A 1 9.88 -1.38 8.11
CA ASP A 1 9.39 -0.20 7.37
C ASP A 1 9.33 0.99 8.32
N LYS A 2 9.85 2.14 7.85
CA LYS A 2 9.82 3.37 8.64
C LYS A 2 8.41 3.96 8.62
N LEU A 3 7.95 4.44 9.78
CA LEU A 3 6.66 5.13 9.94
C LEU A 3 6.82 6.65 10.08
N THR A 4 8.04 7.12 10.26
CA THR A 4 8.35 8.54 10.44
C THR A 4 9.62 8.93 9.68
N ASN A 5 9.66 10.16 9.19
CA ASN A 5 10.86 10.81 8.70
C ASN A 5 10.71 12.34 8.79
N GLU A 6 11.83 13.03 8.69
CA GLU A 6 11.87 14.49 8.49
C GLU A 6 12.16 14.78 7.01
N SER A 7 11.52 15.80 6.47
CA SER A 7 11.70 16.19 5.07
C SER A 7 11.34 17.66 4.86
N GLU A 8 11.87 18.25 3.81
CA GLU A 8 11.54 19.62 3.40
C GLU A 8 10.28 19.64 2.54
N ILE A 9 9.38 20.59 2.81
CA ILE A 9 8.20 20.84 1.96
C ILE A 9 8.65 21.54 0.69
N THR A 10 8.43 20.90 -0.45
CA THR A 10 8.85 21.42 -1.75
C THR A 10 7.73 22.07 -2.54
N VAL A 11 6.49 21.57 -2.41
CA VAL A 11 5.31 22.10 -3.10
C VAL A 11 4.10 22.00 -2.18
N LEU A 12 3.28 23.03 -2.21
CA LEU A 12 1.95 23.07 -1.59
C LEU A 12 0.92 23.45 -2.64
N THR A 13 -0.23 22.79 -2.62
CA THR A 13 -1.36 23.14 -3.48
C THR A 13 -2.65 23.24 -2.67
N THR A 14 -3.57 24.07 -3.12
CA THR A 14 -5.01 23.93 -2.80
C THR A 14 -5.64 22.97 -3.82
N GLU A 15 -6.97 22.86 -3.84
CA GLU A 15 -7.69 22.10 -4.87
C GLU A 15 -7.58 22.75 -6.26
N GLU A 16 -7.28 24.04 -6.34
CA GLU A 16 -7.32 24.83 -7.55
C GLU A 16 -5.93 25.25 -8.07
N GLU A 17 -4.99 25.54 -7.16
CA GLU A 17 -3.70 26.15 -7.55
C GLU A 17 -2.53 25.75 -6.65
N VAL A 18 -1.33 25.97 -7.18
CA VAL A 18 -0.08 25.89 -6.40
C VAL A 18 0.04 27.14 -5.55
N VAL A 19 0.38 26.98 -4.26
CA VAL A 19 0.47 28.08 -3.29
C VAL A 19 1.79 28.02 -2.52
N ASP A 20 2.15 29.14 -1.89
CA ASP A 20 3.37 29.21 -1.06
C ASP A 20 3.11 28.77 0.38
N ALA A 21 1.86 28.81 0.83
CA ALA A 21 1.46 28.44 2.19
C ALA A 21 0.02 27.86 2.22
N LEU A 22 -0.21 26.98 3.20
CA LEU A 22 -1.52 26.51 3.60
C LEU A 22 -1.83 27.00 5.01
N SER A 23 -3.08 27.40 5.25
CA SER A 23 -3.57 27.86 6.55
C SER A 23 -4.64 26.91 7.08
N GLU A 24 -4.92 26.99 8.37
CA GLU A 24 -5.94 26.17 9.04
C GLU A 24 -7.27 26.20 8.28
N GLY A 25 -7.82 25.00 8.01
CA GLY A 25 -9.02 24.78 7.23
C GLY A 25 -8.82 24.57 5.74
N ASP A 26 -7.64 24.88 5.18
CA ASP A 26 -7.36 24.66 3.78
C ASP A 26 -7.25 23.16 3.46
N LYS A 27 -7.89 22.77 2.37
CA LYS A 27 -7.74 21.46 1.74
C LYS A 27 -6.72 21.56 0.62
N GLY A 28 -5.85 20.56 0.53
CA GLY A 28 -4.84 20.56 -0.52
C GLY A 28 -3.91 19.38 -0.49
N THR A 29 -2.75 19.58 -1.10
CA THR A 29 -1.73 18.55 -1.24
C THR A 29 -0.38 19.08 -0.80
N VAL A 30 0.33 18.29 0.00
CA VAL A 30 1.70 18.54 0.43
C VAL A 30 2.64 17.59 -0.30
N ILE A 31 3.68 18.15 -0.93
CA ILE A 31 4.78 17.39 -1.53
C ILE A 31 6.05 17.73 -0.77
N VAL A 32 6.78 16.69 -0.39
CA VAL A 32 8.06 16.80 0.32
C VAL A 32 9.18 16.17 -0.50
N ASP A 33 10.42 16.42 -0.12
CA ASP A 33 11.58 15.86 -0.81
C ASP A 33 11.61 14.32 -0.71
N GLU A 34 11.51 13.79 0.51
CA GLU A 34 11.44 12.34 0.77
C GLU A 34 10.27 12.01 1.72
N THR A 35 9.57 10.93 1.46
CA THR A 35 8.43 10.50 2.28
C THR A 35 8.46 9.01 2.61
N VAL A 36 8.01 8.68 3.82
CA VAL A 36 7.73 7.30 4.25
C VAL A 36 6.29 6.85 3.95
N PHE A 37 5.44 7.77 3.48
CA PHE A 37 4.06 7.47 3.11
C PHE A 37 4.00 6.64 1.84
N TYR A 38 3.25 5.55 1.88
CA TYR A 38 2.95 4.73 0.72
C TYR A 38 1.85 5.38 -0.11
N ALA A 39 2.09 5.60 -1.39
CA ALA A 39 1.07 6.09 -2.30
C ALA A 39 0.19 4.96 -2.83
N THR A 40 -1.09 5.23 -3.05
CA THR A 40 -2.04 4.29 -3.67
C THR A 40 -1.43 3.68 -4.94
N MET A 41 -1.21 2.38 -4.93
CA MET A 41 -0.60 1.65 -6.03
C MET A 41 -0.87 0.15 -5.88
N GLY A 42 -1.00 -0.56 -7.01
CA GLY A 42 -1.16 -2.02 -7.01
C GLY A 42 -2.41 -2.53 -6.28
N GLY A 43 -3.45 -1.71 -6.19
CA GLY A 43 -4.69 -2.03 -5.49
C GLY A 43 -4.66 -1.77 -3.98
N GLN A 44 -3.51 -1.35 -3.41
CA GLN A 44 -3.42 -0.95 -2.01
C GLN A 44 -3.70 0.55 -1.86
N GLU A 45 -4.57 0.90 -0.92
CA GLU A 45 -4.84 2.29 -0.54
C GLU A 45 -3.60 2.97 0.03
N GLY A 46 -3.47 4.26 -0.26
CA GLY A 46 -2.39 5.10 0.26
C GLY A 46 -2.48 5.33 1.76
N ASP A 47 -1.33 5.54 2.38
CA ASP A 47 -1.26 5.81 3.82
C ASP A 47 -2.02 7.05 4.23
N LYS A 48 -2.48 7.01 5.46
CA LYS A 48 -2.98 8.15 6.24
C LYS A 48 -2.00 8.48 7.36
N GLY A 49 -2.07 9.69 7.83
CA GLY A 49 -1.24 10.15 8.94
C GLY A 49 -1.25 11.65 9.10
N VAL A 50 -0.15 12.19 9.61
CA VAL A 50 -0.01 13.61 9.92
C VAL A 50 1.34 14.13 9.44
N ILE A 51 1.34 15.36 8.94
CA ILE A 51 2.55 16.12 8.62
C ILE A 51 2.60 17.31 9.57
N LYS A 52 3.68 17.42 10.34
CA LYS A 52 3.86 18.47 11.35
C LYS A 52 5.04 19.37 11.00
N THR A 53 4.82 20.66 11.19
CA THR A 53 5.89 21.67 11.19
C THR A 53 5.90 22.35 12.57
N SER A 54 6.85 23.28 12.78
CA SER A 54 6.87 24.08 14.01
C SER A 54 5.63 24.97 14.20
N GLU A 55 4.90 25.30 13.13
CA GLU A 55 3.79 26.25 13.13
C GLU A 55 2.44 25.62 12.78
N GLY A 56 2.39 24.36 12.41
CA GLY A 56 1.12 23.75 12.01
C GLY A 56 1.11 22.24 11.84
N GLU A 57 -0.07 21.73 11.58
CA GLU A 57 -0.36 20.32 11.42
C GLU A 57 -1.30 20.10 10.22
N PHE A 58 -0.92 19.15 9.35
CA PHE A 58 -1.70 18.74 8.20
C PHE A 58 -2.11 17.28 8.37
N THR A 59 -3.42 16.99 8.31
CA THR A 59 -3.95 15.63 8.35
C THR A 59 -3.99 15.05 6.95
N VAL A 60 -3.24 13.97 6.72
CA VAL A 60 -3.20 13.24 5.46
C VAL A 60 -4.35 12.24 5.41
N GLU A 61 -5.28 12.45 4.50
CA GLU A 61 -6.45 11.60 4.28
C GLU A 61 -6.17 10.48 3.27
N THR A 62 -5.30 10.76 2.29
CA THR A 62 -4.79 9.77 1.33
C THR A 62 -3.45 10.22 0.76
N THR A 63 -2.72 9.25 0.22
CA THR A 63 -1.42 9.49 -0.43
C THR A 63 -1.48 8.95 -1.85
N ILE A 64 -1.15 9.77 -2.83
CA ILE A 64 -1.29 9.47 -4.25
C ILE A 64 0.04 9.65 -4.99
N LYS A 65 0.19 8.95 -6.11
CA LYS A 65 1.30 9.14 -7.03
C LYS A 65 0.92 10.17 -8.09
N LEU A 66 1.70 11.24 -8.18
CA LEU A 66 1.53 12.31 -9.15
C LEU A 66 2.38 12.08 -10.39
N LYS A 67 2.13 12.88 -11.44
CA LYS A 67 2.97 12.90 -12.65
C LYS A 67 4.44 13.18 -12.29
N GLY A 68 5.35 12.51 -12.97
CA GLY A 68 6.79 12.62 -12.68
C GLY A 68 7.27 11.80 -11.47
N GLY A 69 6.42 10.93 -10.92
CA GLY A 69 6.78 10.03 -9.83
C GLY A 69 6.76 10.66 -8.44
N LYS A 70 6.35 11.91 -8.32
CA LYS A 70 6.20 12.60 -7.04
C LYS A 70 5.04 12.03 -6.24
N ILE A 71 5.16 12.10 -4.91
CA ILE A 71 4.14 11.64 -3.97
C ILE A 71 3.38 12.84 -3.42
N GLY A 72 2.07 12.84 -3.58
CA GLY A 72 1.17 13.85 -3.05
C GLY A 72 0.45 13.36 -1.80
N HIS A 73 0.58 14.10 -0.70
CA HIS A 73 -0.14 13.87 0.54
C HIS A 73 -1.37 14.77 0.53
N VAL A 74 -2.54 14.17 0.31
CA VAL A 74 -3.81 14.89 0.16
C VAL A 74 -4.57 14.93 1.49
N GLY A 75 -5.02 16.09 1.88
CA GLY A 75 -5.76 16.22 3.13
C GLY A 75 -6.10 17.67 3.48
N THR A 76 -6.10 17.96 4.77
CA THR A 76 -6.55 19.24 5.32
C THR A 76 -5.57 19.79 6.35
N MET A 77 -5.30 21.10 6.29
CA MET A 77 -4.61 21.82 7.34
C MET A 77 -5.49 21.88 8.59
N THR A 78 -5.17 21.12 9.61
CA THR A 78 -5.99 21.01 10.83
C THR A 78 -5.62 22.01 11.91
N LYS A 79 -4.37 22.51 11.88
CA LYS A 79 -3.87 23.55 12.83
C LYS A 79 -2.83 24.42 12.18
N GLY A 80 -2.86 25.71 12.51
CA GLY A 80 -1.83 26.67 12.16
C GLY A 80 -1.61 26.87 10.67
N MET A 81 -0.36 27.01 10.28
CA MET A 81 0.02 27.19 8.89
C MET A 81 1.30 26.43 8.54
N MET A 82 1.52 26.29 7.23
CA MET A 82 2.62 25.55 6.65
C MET A 82 3.10 26.27 5.38
N LYS A 83 4.41 26.35 5.18
CA LYS A 83 5.02 27.08 4.04
C LYS A 83 5.96 26.16 3.28
N VAL A 84 6.10 26.43 1.98
CA VAL A 84 7.17 25.85 1.17
C VAL A 84 8.53 26.21 1.79
N GLY A 85 9.41 25.22 1.91
CA GLY A 85 10.72 25.35 2.55
C GLY A 85 10.74 24.96 4.03
N ASP A 86 9.58 24.79 4.67
CA ASP A 86 9.51 24.32 6.05
C ASP A 86 10.04 22.89 6.17
N THR A 87 10.72 22.61 7.29
CA THR A 87 11.04 21.24 7.68
C THR A 87 9.82 20.60 8.33
N ALA A 88 9.38 19.49 7.79
CA ALA A 88 8.22 18.75 8.25
C ALA A 88 8.62 17.40 8.84
N THR A 89 7.92 17.00 9.90
CA THR A 89 7.94 15.63 10.42
C THR A 89 6.76 14.87 9.83
N MET A 90 7.07 13.80 9.10
CA MET A 90 6.12 12.91 8.45
C MET A 90 5.78 11.78 9.41
N GLU A 91 4.52 11.59 9.74
CA GLU A 91 4.06 10.53 10.65
C GLU A 91 2.95 9.71 10.02
N VAL A 92 3.27 8.50 9.58
CA VAL A 92 2.27 7.54 9.08
C VAL A 92 1.46 7.00 10.26
N SER A 93 0.15 6.86 10.09
CA SER A 93 -0.71 6.20 11.08
C SER A 93 -0.31 4.73 11.25
N PRO A 94 0.24 4.32 12.41
CA PRO A 94 0.72 2.95 12.60
C PRO A 94 -0.40 1.90 12.49
N ALA A 95 -1.56 2.20 13.07
CA ALA A 95 -2.70 1.28 13.04
C ALA A 95 -3.23 1.08 11.60
N TYR A 96 -3.42 2.17 10.87
CA TYR A 96 -3.87 2.13 9.48
C TYR A 96 -2.91 1.31 8.59
N ARG A 97 -1.61 1.56 8.70
CA ARG A 97 -0.58 0.82 7.97
C ARG A 97 -0.55 -0.66 8.36
N ALA A 98 -0.63 -0.97 9.66
CA ALA A 98 -0.58 -2.33 10.15
C ALA A 98 -1.76 -3.17 9.64
N ASP A 99 -2.97 -2.64 9.70
CA ASP A 99 -4.16 -3.36 9.24
C ASP A 99 -4.19 -3.50 7.71
N THR A 100 -3.77 -2.48 6.97
CA THR A 100 -3.58 -2.58 5.52
C THR A 100 -2.54 -3.66 5.16
N CYS A 101 -1.43 -3.74 5.87
CA CYS A 101 -0.41 -4.78 5.65
C CYS A 101 -0.93 -6.19 5.94
N LYS A 102 -1.76 -6.37 6.97
CA LYS A 102 -2.41 -7.67 7.26
C LYS A 102 -3.30 -8.10 6.10
N ASN A 103 -4.14 -7.21 5.61
CA ASN A 103 -5.03 -7.49 4.48
C ASN A 103 -4.27 -7.71 3.18
N HIS A 104 -3.16 -7.01 2.96
CA HIS A 104 -2.29 -7.27 1.81
C HIS A 104 -1.69 -8.68 1.88
N SER A 105 -1.16 -9.10 3.03
CA SER A 105 -0.65 -10.46 3.22
C SER A 105 -1.77 -11.50 3.06
N ALA A 106 -2.94 -11.25 3.64
CA ALA A 106 -4.10 -12.13 3.48
C ALA A 106 -4.52 -12.30 2.01
N THR A 107 -4.35 -11.28 1.17
CA THR A 107 -4.61 -11.37 -0.28
C THR A 107 -3.72 -12.42 -0.96
N HIS A 108 -2.45 -12.49 -0.59
CA HIS A 108 -1.52 -13.51 -1.11
C HIS A 108 -1.90 -14.92 -0.64
N LEU A 109 -2.27 -15.08 0.63
CA LEU A 109 -2.79 -16.36 1.16
C LEU A 109 -4.06 -16.78 0.43
N LEU A 110 -4.98 -15.85 0.17
CA LEU A 110 -6.21 -16.11 -0.56
C LEU A 110 -5.94 -16.57 -2.00
N GLN A 111 -5.03 -15.92 -2.71
CA GLN A 111 -4.63 -16.31 -4.05
C GLN A 111 -4.11 -17.75 -4.08
N LYS A 112 -3.23 -18.11 -3.17
CA LYS A 112 -2.68 -19.45 -3.08
C LYS A 112 -3.74 -20.49 -2.72
N ALA A 113 -4.62 -20.18 -1.77
CA ALA A 113 -5.72 -21.05 -1.38
C ALA A 113 -6.70 -21.30 -2.55
N LEU A 114 -7.06 -20.26 -3.29
CA LEU A 114 -7.91 -20.38 -4.49
C LEU A 114 -7.26 -21.28 -5.54
N ARG A 115 -5.97 -21.13 -5.82
CA ARG A 115 -5.25 -22.01 -6.74
C ARG A 115 -5.19 -23.46 -6.25
N THR A 116 -5.04 -23.66 -4.95
CA THR A 116 -5.02 -24.99 -4.33
C THR A 116 -6.38 -25.71 -4.48
N VAL A 117 -7.48 -25.00 -4.29
CA VAL A 117 -8.84 -25.57 -4.32
C VAL A 117 -9.40 -25.65 -5.73
N LEU A 118 -9.22 -24.61 -6.54
CA LEU A 118 -9.85 -24.48 -7.86
C LEU A 118 -8.95 -24.89 -9.02
N GLY A 119 -7.63 -24.75 -8.86
CA GLY A 119 -6.64 -25.11 -9.88
C GLY A 119 -5.78 -23.93 -10.37
N ASP A 120 -4.77 -24.27 -11.17
CA ASP A 120 -3.75 -23.33 -11.64
C ASP A 120 -4.24 -22.29 -12.64
N HIS A 121 -5.45 -22.42 -13.17
CA HIS A 121 -6.10 -21.44 -14.03
C HIS A 121 -6.51 -20.16 -13.30
N VAL A 122 -6.52 -20.16 -11.97
CA VAL A 122 -6.82 -18.98 -11.17
C VAL A 122 -5.69 -17.96 -11.32
N GLU A 123 -6.00 -16.83 -11.94
CA GLU A 123 -5.11 -15.71 -12.15
C GLU A 123 -5.76 -14.43 -11.60
N GLN A 124 -4.96 -13.58 -10.99
CA GLN A 124 -5.40 -12.26 -10.54
C GLN A 124 -5.78 -11.38 -11.73
N LYS A 125 -6.94 -10.74 -11.66
CA LYS A 125 -7.40 -9.72 -12.61
C LYS A 125 -7.52 -8.34 -11.99
N GLY A 126 -7.60 -8.26 -10.67
CA GLY A 126 -7.62 -7.04 -9.91
C GLY A 126 -7.49 -7.33 -8.42
N SER A 127 -7.16 -6.30 -7.66
CA SER A 127 -7.16 -6.36 -6.20
C SER A 127 -7.44 -4.99 -5.60
N TYR A 128 -7.95 -5.00 -4.38
CA TYR A 128 -8.13 -3.82 -3.57
C TYR A 128 -7.86 -4.16 -2.11
N VAL A 129 -7.09 -3.33 -1.43
CA VAL A 129 -6.69 -3.55 -0.03
C VAL A 129 -6.75 -2.23 0.72
N ASP A 130 -7.50 -2.22 1.82
CA ASP A 130 -7.55 -1.16 2.82
C ASP A 130 -7.49 -1.78 4.23
N PRO A 131 -7.56 -1.00 5.33
CA PRO A 131 -7.54 -1.56 6.68
C PRO A 131 -8.72 -2.47 7.02
N ASP A 132 -9.87 -2.26 6.40
CA ASP A 132 -11.13 -2.93 6.76
C ASP A 132 -11.39 -4.18 5.93
N ARG A 133 -10.84 -4.23 4.71
CA ARG A 133 -11.14 -5.32 3.77
C ARG A 133 -10.08 -5.50 2.69
N LEU A 134 -10.16 -6.65 2.06
CA LEU A 134 -9.52 -6.93 0.77
C LEU A 134 -10.56 -7.37 -0.26
N ARG A 135 -10.27 -7.11 -1.52
CA ARG A 135 -10.98 -7.68 -2.68
C ARG A 135 -9.94 -8.30 -3.59
N PHE A 136 -10.23 -9.49 -4.08
CA PHE A 136 -9.39 -10.20 -5.04
C PHE A 136 -10.24 -10.69 -6.21
N ASP A 137 -10.01 -10.12 -7.38
CA ASP A 137 -10.70 -10.46 -8.61
C ASP A 137 -9.86 -11.48 -9.36
N PHE A 138 -10.48 -12.61 -9.75
CA PHE A 138 -9.74 -13.71 -10.36
C PHE A 138 -10.53 -14.43 -11.46
N THR A 139 -9.80 -15.17 -12.29
CA THR A 139 -10.40 -16.01 -13.35
C THR A 139 -10.91 -17.33 -12.78
N HIS A 140 -12.16 -17.67 -13.12
CA HIS A 140 -12.73 -18.98 -12.87
C HIS A 140 -13.87 -19.24 -13.85
N PHE A 141 -14.15 -20.52 -14.15
CA PHE A 141 -15.10 -20.91 -15.19
C PHE A 141 -16.55 -20.82 -14.75
N GLN A 142 -16.81 -20.89 -13.46
CA GLN A 142 -18.16 -20.96 -12.87
C GLN A 142 -18.16 -20.35 -11.46
N SER A 143 -19.34 -20.19 -10.90
CA SER A 143 -19.47 -19.78 -9.50
C SER A 143 -18.89 -20.85 -8.57
N MET A 144 -18.19 -20.42 -7.53
CA MET A 144 -17.69 -21.33 -6.49
C MET A 144 -18.84 -21.96 -5.72
N THR A 145 -18.69 -23.24 -5.40
CA THR A 145 -19.63 -23.94 -4.52
C THR A 145 -19.40 -23.53 -3.07
N LYS A 146 -20.37 -23.79 -2.20
CA LYS A 146 -20.23 -23.53 -0.76
C LYS A 146 -19.08 -24.32 -0.14
N GLU A 147 -18.88 -25.53 -0.61
CA GLU A 147 -17.82 -26.45 -0.18
C GLU A 147 -16.44 -25.93 -0.59
N GLU A 148 -16.31 -25.39 -1.81
CA GLU A 148 -15.09 -24.76 -2.30
C GLU A 148 -14.75 -23.50 -1.49
N ILE A 149 -15.74 -22.65 -1.22
CA ILE A 149 -15.58 -21.45 -0.39
C ILE A 149 -15.11 -21.84 1.01
N ALA A 150 -15.75 -22.81 1.65
CA ALA A 150 -15.39 -23.29 2.98
C ALA A 150 -13.94 -23.80 3.02
N LYS A 151 -13.51 -24.59 2.02
CA LYS A 151 -12.12 -25.06 1.93
C LYS A 151 -11.11 -23.91 1.80
N VAL A 152 -11.41 -22.89 0.98
CA VAL A 152 -10.55 -21.72 0.84
C VAL A 152 -10.45 -20.95 2.15
N GLU A 153 -11.58 -20.74 2.83
CA GLU A 153 -11.60 -20.09 4.14
C GLU A 153 -10.78 -20.86 5.18
N ASP A 154 -10.92 -22.17 5.24
CA ASP A 154 -10.17 -23.03 6.16
C ASP A 154 -8.66 -22.93 5.92
N ILE A 155 -8.21 -23.00 4.67
CA ILE A 155 -6.79 -22.87 4.31
C ILE A 155 -6.24 -21.50 4.73
N VAL A 156 -6.94 -20.42 4.40
CA VAL A 156 -6.50 -19.05 4.73
C VAL A 156 -6.43 -18.87 6.24
N ASN A 157 -7.45 -19.29 6.99
CA ASN A 157 -7.50 -19.16 8.44
C ASN A 157 -6.45 -20.03 9.14
N GLU A 158 -6.19 -21.23 8.64
CA GLU A 158 -5.10 -22.08 9.14
C GLU A 158 -3.74 -21.39 8.98
N LYS A 159 -3.46 -20.83 7.80
CA LYS A 159 -2.21 -20.11 7.54
C LYS A 159 -2.06 -18.82 8.37
N ILE A 160 -3.15 -18.11 8.62
CA ILE A 160 -3.15 -16.97 9.55
C ILE A 160 -2.83 -17.44 10.98
N ALA A 161 -3.43 -18.53 11.42
CA ALA A 161 -3.20 -19.09 12.77
C ALA A 161 -1.77 -19.61 12.97
N GLU A 162 -1.10 -20.09 11.93
CA GLU A 162 0.30 -20.48 11.97
C GLU A 162 1.26 -19.29 12.23
N ALA A 163 0.79 -18.04 12.07
CA ALA A 163 1.57 -16.81 12.25
C ALA A 163 2.91 -16.84 11.51
N ILE A 164 2.90 -17.28 10.26
CA ILE A 164 4.08 -17.45 9.43
C ILE A 164 4.75 -16.08 9.22
N PRO A 165 6.07 -15.93 9.46
CA PRO A 165 6.77 -14.70 9.17
C PRO A 165 6.73 -14.35 7.69
N VAL A 166 6.41 -13.10 7.38
CA VAL A 166 6.51 -12.56 6.03
C VAL A 166 7.92 -12.04 5.83
N VAL A 167 8.68 -12.69 4.98
CA VAL A 167 10.06 -12.32 4.64
C VAL A 167 10.08 -11.64 3.28
N THR A 168 10.80 -10.54 3.20
CA THR A 168 10.96 -9.79 1.95
C THR A 168 12.43 -9.68 1.59
N ASP A 169 12.79 -10.18 0.43
CA ASP A 169 14.12 -10.09 -0.13
C ASP A 169 14.13 -9.30 -1.43
N VAL A 170 15.17 -8.51 -1.64
CA VAL A 170 15.40 -7.79 -2.90
C VAL A 170 16.46 -8.56 -3.70
N MET A 171 16.08 -9.01 -4.87
CA MET A 171 16.94 -9.82 -5.74
C MET A 171 16.73 -9.49 -7.21
N THR A 172 17.57 -10.03 -8.07
CA THR A 172 17.38 -9.90 -9.51
C THR A 172 16.17 -10.71 -10.00
N ILE A 173 15.63 -10.35 -11.17
CA ILE A 173 14.53 -11.11 -11.77
C ILE A 173 14.91 -12.58 -12.00
N GLU A 174 16.17 -12.85 -12.38
CA GLU A 174 16.64 -14.22 -12.63
C GLU A 174 16.69 -15.05 -11.35
N GLU A 175 17.13 -14.46 -10.25
CA GLU A 175 17.10 -15.09 -8.92
C GLU A 175 15.68 -15.34 -8.45
N ALA A 176 14.79 -14.34 -8.60
CA ALA A 176 13.39 -14.46 -8.24
C ALA A 176 12.67 -15.59 -8.99
N LYS A 177 12.94 -15.76 -10.28
CA LYS A 177 12.40 -16.89 -11.07
C LYS A 177 12.82 -18.26 -10.53
N LYS A 178 14.05 -18.37 -10.02
CA LYS A 178 14.57 -19.62 -9.44
C LYS A 178 13.89 -19.99 -8.12
N THR A 179 13.35 -19.01 -7.39
CA THR A 179 12.62 -19.28 -6.14
C THR A 179 11.21 -19.83 -6.36
N GLY A 180 10.71 -19.85 -7.60
CA GLY A 180 9.33 -20.20 -7.92
C GLY A 180 8.32 -19.10 -7.58
N ALA A 181 8.78 -17.87 -7.30
CA ALA A 181 7.94 -16.74 -7.01
C ALA A 181 6.97 -16.46 -8.16
N MET A 182 5.69 -16.17 -7.82
CA MET A 182 4.70 -15.77 -8.80
C MET A 182 4.98 -14.36 -9.30
N ALA A 183 5.10 -14.21 -10.63
CA ALA A 183 5.18 -12.94 -11.30
C ALA A 183 3.83 -12.61 -11.94
N LEU A 184 3.36 -11.38 -11.76
CA LEU A 184 2.12 -10.91 -12.42
C LEU A 184 2.41 -10.57 -13.88
N PHE A 185 1.59 -11.07 -14.78
CA PHE A 185 1.67 -10.73 -16.20
C PHE A 185 1.30 -9.25 -16.41
N GLY A 186 2.12 -8.54 -17.18
CA GLY A 186 1.87 -7.15 -17.57
C GLY A 186 2.54 -6.10 -16.67
N GLU A 187 3.16 -6.48 -15.58
CA GLU A 187 4.00 -5.54 -14.80
C GLU A 187 5.40 -5.41 -15.43
N LYS A 188 5.86 -4.17 -15.54
CA LYS A 188 7.24 -3.88 -15.94
C LYS A 188 8.11 -3.94 -14.68
N TYR A 189 8.81 -5.04 -14.50
CA TYR A 189 9.79 -5.18 -13.43
C TYR A 189 11.11 -4.49 -13.82
N GLY A 190 11.71 -3.78 -12.86
CA GLY A 190 13.08 -3.26 -12.98
C GLY A 190 14.11 -4.38 -12.89
N GLU A 191 15.40 -4.03 -12.91
CA GLU A 191 16.50 -5.01 -12.79
C GLU A 191 16.46 -5.78 -11.47
N LYS A 192 15.95 -5.16 -10.41
CA LYS A 192 15.75 -5.77 -9.09
C LYS A 192 14.27 -5.80 -8.75
N VAL A 193 13.85 -6.90 -8.15
CA VAL A 193 12.48 -7.14 -7.71
C VAL A 193 12.45 -7.48 -6.23
N ARG A 194 11.36 -7.12 -5.59
CA ARG A 194 11.06 -7.46 -4.21
C ARG A 194 10.27 -8.77 -4.20
N VAL A 195 10.84 -9.81 -3.61
CA VAL A 195 10.20 -11.11 -3.43
C VAL A 195 9.69 -11.23 -2.01
N VAL A 196 8.42 -11.56 -1.87
CA VAL A 196 7.76 -11.78 -0.58
C VAL A 196 7.53 -13.26 -0.39
N ALA A 197 8.02 -13.82 0.70
CA ALA A 197 7.85 -15.22 1.05
C ALA A 197 7.08 -15.37 2.37
N MET A 198 6.18 -16.36 2.42
CA MET A 198 5.38 -16.71 3.58
C MET A 198 5.55 -18.21 3.88
N GLY A 199 6.71 -18.58 4.44
CA GLY A 199 7.09 -19.98 4.61
C GLY A 199 7.15 -20.71 3.27
N ASP A 200 6.71 -21.96 3.26
CA ASP A 200 6.64 -22.82 2.07
C ASP A 200 5.26 -22.80 1.36
N PHE A 201 4.37 -21.92 1.82
CA PHE A 201 2.99 -21.82 1.31
C PHE A 201 2.85 -20.94 0.07
#